data_0de4103e6e96712279ef98e6c8670fef
#
_entry.id   0de4103e6e96712279ef98e6c8670fef
#
_cell.length_a   1.000
_cell.length_b   1.000
_cell.length_c   1.000
_cell.angle_alpha   90.00
_cell.angle_beta   90.00
_cell.angle_gamma   90.00
#
_symmetry.space_group_name_H-M   'P 1'
#
loop_
_entity.id
_entity.type
_entity.pdbx_description
1 polymer ?
#
loop_
_entity_poly.entity_id
_entity_poly.type
_entity_poly.pdbx_seq_one_letter_code
_entity_poly.pdbx_strand_id
1 'polypeptide(L)'
;MIKDNQKLLNRMHVLIDAVVTAISYLMAWYLKFATGFAETDPNVGVLDMYTYFRALYILVPLYLVLYYFFNLYAPKRATRRKYELFAIAKANTVGLILFMTLLYMINQLDISRFVLGAFYIINIILMTLCRTMIRNILYFFRRKGYNLKYILLVGYSSAAEEYITRIIANPQWGYVIRGILDDTMPGGTVYKGVKVVGRIENIKYILPENKLDEIAITLALKDYEQLESIVDLCEKSGVHTKFIPDYNSLVPSHPYTEDLMGLPVINIRYVPLTNALNSILKRTMDILGACFGIVIASPVMLVCAILVKATSEGPVIFKQERVGLHNKVFKMYKFRTMEVQKQSAEENAWTVKNDPRVTKVGKFMRKTSLDELPQLFNILMGEMSLVGPRPERPQWVDKYKEEIPRYMIKHQVRPGLTGWAQVNGYRGDTSIRKRIEYDLFYIENWSLALDIKILFMTIFKGFVNKNAY
;
A
#
# COMPACT_ATOMS: atom_id res chain seq x y z
N MET A 1 -15.32 -33.54 0.06
CA MET A 1 -15.22 -33.56 -1.42
C MET A 1 -14.45 -32.38 -2.02
N ILE A 2 -14.81 -31.09 -1.80
CA ILE A 2 -14.05 -29.95 -2.38
C ILE A 2 -12.70 -29.75 -1.66
N LYS A 3 -12.61 -30.08 -0.38
CA LYS A 3 -11.42 -29.96 0.47
C LYS A 3 -10.28 -30.88 -0.02
N ASP A 4 -10.61 -32.10 -0.39
CA ASP A 4 -9.66 -33.13 -0.77
C ASP A 4 -9.28 -33.04 -2.25
N ASN A 5 -10.01 -32.24 -3.04
CA ASN A 5 -9.85 -32.10 -4.48
C ASN A 5 -9.45 -30.68 -4.92
N GLN A 6 -8.45 -30.08 -4.26
CA GLN A 6 -7.90 -28.79 -4.70
C GLN A 6 -7.41 -28.86 -6.17
N LYS A 7 -6.87 -30.00 -6.59
CA LYS A 7 -6.47 -30.23 -7.98
C LYS A 7 -7.65 -30.16 -8.96
N LEU A 8 -8.81 -30.71 -8.56
CA LEU A 8 -10.03 -30.64 -9.38
C LEU A 8 -10.54 -29.20 -9.49
N LEU A 9 -10.57 -28.47 -8.36
CA LEU A 9 -10.98 -27.06 -8.37
C LEU A 9 -10.07 -26.22 -9.26
N ASN A 10 -8.75 -26.43 -9.21
CA ASN A 10 -7.80 -25.74 -10.07
C ASN A 10 -8.03 -26.08 -11.57
N ARG A 11 -8.28 -27.35 -11.90
CA ARG A 11 -8.63 -27.75 -13.30
C ARG A 11 -9.91 -27.07 -13.78
N MET A 12 -10.92 -26.99 -12.92
CA MET A 12 -12.17 -26.27 -13.24
C MET A 12 -11.90 -24.78 -13.49
N HIS A 13 -11.06 -24.14 -12.69
CA HIS A 13 -10.68 -22.74 -12.94
C HIS A 13 -10.00 -22.56 -14.29
N VAL A 14 -9.08 -23.45 -14.66
CA VAL A 14 -8.40 -23.40 -15.97
C VAL A 14 -9.41 -23.52 -17.12
N LEU A 15 -10.36 -24.45 -17.03
CA LEU A 15 -11.41 -24.62 -18.05
C LEU A 15 -12.31 -23.38 -18.13
N ILE A 16 -12.74 -22.85 -17.01
CA ILE A 16 -13.58 -21.65 -16.95
C ILE A 16 -12.82 -20.45 -17.55
N ASP A 17 -11.55 -20.27 -17.20
CA ASP A 17 -10.73 -19.17 -17.72
C ASP A 17 -10.53 -19.30 -19.25
N ALA A 18 -10.35 -20.52 -19.76
CA ALA A 18 -10.29 -20.76 -21.21
C ALA A 18 -11.59 -20.34 -21.93
N VAL A 19 -12.72 -20.74 -21.37
CA VAL A 19 -14.05 -20.41 -21.92
C VAL A 19 -14.31 -18.90 -21.84
N VAL A 20 -14.01 -18.27 -20.70
CA VAL A 20 -14.17 -16.81 -20.52
C VAL A 20 -13.30 -16.04 -21.49
N THR A 21 -12.04 -16.44 -21.68
CA THR A 21 -11.12 -15.79 -22.63
C THR A 21 -11.64 -15.92 -24.07
N ALA A 22 -12.09 -17.11 -24.47
CA ALA A 22 -12.65 -17.33 -25.79
C ALA A 22 -13.94 -16.52 -26.02
N ILE A 23 -14.87 -16.53 -25.06
CA ILE A 23 -16.12 -15.75 -25.13
C ILE A 23 -15.80 -14.24 -25.20
N SER A 24 -14.85 -13.74 -24.41
CA SER A 24 -14.46 -12.33 -24.42
C SER A 24 -13.96 -11.89 -25.80
N TYR A 25 -13.18 -12.74 -26.45
CA TYR A 25 -12.66 -12.46 -27.78
C TYR A 25 -13.76 -12.49 -28.86
N LEU A 26 -14.63 -13.49 -28.80
CA LEU A 26 -15.77 -13.60 -29.72
C LEU A 26 -16.79 -12.47 -29.51
N MET A 27 -17.03 -12.04 -28.27
CA MET A 27 -17.86 -10.86 -27.98
C MET A 27 -17.25 -9.57 -28.58
N ALA A 28 -15.94 -9.40 -28.47
CA ALA A 28 -15.27 -8.25 -29.05
C ALA A 28 -15.39 -8.24 -30.60
N TRP A 29 -15.27 -9.41 -31.22
CA TRP A 29 -15.53 -9.61 -32.65
C TRP A 29 -16.98 -9.27 -33.01
N TYR A 30 -17.94 -9.83 -32.27
CA TYR A 30 -19.38 -9.62 -32.49
C TYR A 30 -19.76 -8.12 -32.35
N LEU A 31 -19.23 -7.43 -31.34
CA LEU A 31 -19.47 -5.99 -31.16
C LEU A 31 -19.00 -5.16 -32.35
N LYS A 32 -17.89 -5.54 -32.99
CA LYS A 32 -17.43 -4.80 -34.17
C LYS A 32 -18.24 -5.10 -35.43
N PHE A 33 -18.40 -6.39 -35.73
CA PHE A 33 -18.87 -6.81 -37.07
C PHE A 33 -20.38 -7.05 -37.14
N ALA A 34 -21.04 -7.42 -36.05
CA ALA A 34 -22.47 -7.70 -36.04
C ALA A 34 -23.34 -6.51 -35.58
N THR A 35 -22.80 -5.62 -34.70
CA THR A 35 -23.61 -4.50 -34.21
C THR A 35 -23.34 -3.19 -34.93
N GLY A 36 -22.30 -3.11 -35.79
CA GLY A 36 -21.90 -1.90 -36.48
C GLY A 36 -21.42 -0.76 -35.56
N PHE A 37 -21.07 -1.07 -34.31
CA PHE A 37 -20.66 -0.09 -33.30
C PHE A 37 -19.37 0.66 -33.67
N ALA A 38 -18.54 0.09 -34.53
CA ALA A 38 -17.38 0.76 -35.10
C ALA A 38 -17.47 0.71 -36.60
N GLU A 39 -17.41 1.89 -37.26
CA GLU A 39 -17.39 2.00 -38.72
C GLU A 39 -16.27 1.12 -39.28
N THR A 40 -16.62 0.23 -40.19
CA THR A 40 -15.67 -0.51 -41.01
C THR A 40 -15.32 0.36 -42.20
N ASP A 41 -14.05 0.81 -42.28
CA ASP A 41 -13.56 1.49 -43.49
C ASP A 41 -13.77 0.53 -44.67
N PRO A 42 -14.55 0.94 -45.70
CA PRO A 42 -14.82 0.09 -46.87
C PRO A 42 -13.57 -0.30 -47.64
N ASN A 43 -12.46 0.42 -47.47
CA ASN A 43 -11.19 0.19 -48.16
C ASN A 43 -10.26 -0.79 -47.41
N VAL A 44 -10.59 -1.16 -46.18
CA VAL A 44 -9.83 -2.17 -45.42
C VAL A 44 -10.52 -3.53 -45.57
N GLY A 45 -9.86 -4.46 -46.21
CA GLY A 45 -10.37 -5.83 -46.41
C GLY A 45 -10.77 -6.44 -45.05
N VAL A 46 -12.04 -6.82 -44.92
CA VAL A 46 -12.53 -7.50 -43.73
C VAL A 46 -11.97 -8.93 -43.73
N LEU A 47 -11.11 -9.22 -42.75
CA LEU A 47 -10.65 -10.61 -42.57
C LEU A 47 -11.84 -11.56 -42.36
N ASP A 48 -11.75 -12.73 -43.01
CA ASP A 48 -12.74 -13.78 -42.85
C ASP A 48 -12.87 -14.18 -41.36
N MET A 49 -14.09 -14.46 -40.95
CA MET A 49 -14.44 -14.94 -39.62
C MET A 49 -13.55 -16.12 -39.18
N TYR A 50 -13.19 -16.98 -40.12
CA TYR A 50 -12.34 -18.14 -39.88
C TYR A 50 -10.95 -17.76 -39.37
N THR A 51 -10.38 -16.63 -39.79
CA THR A 51 -9.09 -16.14 -39.32
C THR A 51 -9.15 -15.71 -37.83
N TYR A 52 -10.26 -15.10 -37.43
CA TYR A 52 -10.48 -14.78 -36.01
C TYR A 52 -10.63 -16.04 -35.16
N PHE A 53 -11.28 -17.08 -35.66
CA PHE A 53 -11.37 -18.36 -34.94
C PHE A 53 -10.01 -19.06 -34.81
N ARG A 54 -9.17 -19.00 -35.83
CA ARG A 54 -7.81 -19.54 -35.79
C ARG A 54 -6.95 -18.83 -34.73
N ALA A 55 -7.11 -17.51 -34.54
CA ALA A 55 -6.40 -16.76 -33.54
C ALA A 55 -6.65 -17.26 -32.10
N LEU A 56 -7.82 -17.88 -31.82
CA LEU A 56 -8.13 -18.49 -30.53
C LEU A 56 -7.18 -19.64 -30.15
N TYR A 57 -6.67 -20.41 -31.13
CA TYR A 57 -5.70 -21.48 -30.86
C TYR A 57 -4.39 -20.99 -30.26
N ILE A 58 -4.04 -19.72 -30.52
CA ILE A 58 -2.85 -19.07 -29.94
C ILE A 58 -3.25 -18.29 -28.69
N LEU A 59 -4.34 -17.52 -28.76
CA LEU A 59 -4.79 -16.62 -27.71
C LEU A 59 -5.08 -17.36 -26.41
N VAL A 60 -5.91 -18.42 -26.45
CA VAL A 60 -6.35 -19.10 -25.24
C VAL A 60 -5.20 -19.76 -24.48
N PRO A 61 -4.33 -20.60 -25.11
CA PRO A 61 -3.19 -21.18 -24.42
C PRO A 61 -2.24 -20.12 -23.86
N LEU A 62 -1.95 -19.04 -24.61
CA LEU A 62 -1.10 -17.95 -24.17
C LEU A 62 -1.62 -17.33 -22.85
N TYR A 63 -2.92 -17.02 -22.80
CA TYR A 63 -3.52 -16.42 -21.60
C TYR A 63 -3.55 -17.39 -20.42
N LEU A 64 -3.83 -18.68 -20.63
CA LEU A 64 -3.79 -19.70 -19.56
C LEU A 64 -2.39 -19.83 -18.95
N VAL A 65 -1.35 -19.83 -19.79
CA VAL A 65 0.05 -19.84 -19.34
C VAL A 65 0.35 -18.59 -18.51
N LEU A 66 -0.05 -17.41 -18.99
CA LEU A 66 0.13 -16.17 -18.23
C LEU A 66 -0.62 -16.16 -16.90
N TYR A 67 -1.85 -16.64 -16.87
CA TYR A 67 -2.62 -16.75 -15.63
C TYR A 67 -1.93 -17.67 -14.61
N TYR A 68 -1.25 -18.70 -15.07
CA TYR A 68 -0.42 -19.55 -14.22
C TYR A 68 0.80 -18.79 -13.68
N PHE A 69 1.55 -18.09 -14.53
CA PHE A 69 2.70 -17.28 -14.11
C PHE A 69 2.33 -16.14 -13.14
N PHE A 70 1.17 -15.53 -13.30
CA PHE A 70 0.66 -14.51 -12.38
C PHE A 70 -0.03 -15.08 -11.14
N ASN A 71 0.17 -16.38 -10.84
CA ASN A 71 -0.35 -17.07 -9.65
C ASN A 71 -1.87 -16.95 -9.46
N LEU A 72 -2.63 -16.93 -10.56
CA LEU A 72 -4.09 -16.84 -10.49
C LEU A 72 -4.74 -18.19 -10.08
N TYR A 73 -4.02 -19.30 -10.13
CA TYR A 73 -4.47 -20.62 -9.72
C TYR A 73 -4.01 -21.03 -8.30
N ALA A 74 -3.23 -20.20 -7.64
CA ALA A 74 -2.85 -20.44 -6.25
C ALA A 74 -4.08 -20.34 -5.31
N PRO A 75 -4.17 -21.17 -4.25
CA PRO A 75 -5.30 -21.15 -3.32
C PRO A 75 -5.35 -19.84 -2.54
N LYS A 76 -6.44 -19.06 -2.71
CA LYS A 76 -6.56 -17.69 -2.18
C LYS A 76 -7.74 -17.60 -1.19
N ARG A 77 -7.69 -18.29 -0.02
CA ARG A 77 -8.78 -18.23 0.97
C ARG A 77 -8.93 -16.85 1.63
N ALA A 78 -7.79 -16.23 2.01
CA ALA A 78 -7.75 -14.97 2.76
C ALA A 78 -7.24 -13.76 1.96
N THR A 79 -6.99 -13.90 0.66
CA THR A 79 -6.43 -12.82 -0.18
C THR A 79 -7.47 -11.74 -0.48
N ARG A 80 -7.08 -10.48 -0.38
CA ARG A 80 -7.95 -9.32 -0.71
C ARG A 80 -8.25 -9.28 -2.21
N ARG A 81 -9.50 -8.94 -2.59
CA ARG A 81 -9.98 -8.88 -3.99
C ARG A 81 -9.12 -7.99 -4.90
N LYS A 82 -8.61 -6.88 -4.37
CA LYS A 82 -7.78 -5.94 -5.13
C LYS A 82 -6.51 -6.58 -5.73
N TYR A 83 -5.87 -7.50 -5.01
CA TYR A 83 -4.66 -8.16 -5.51
C TYR A 83 -4.96 -9.12 -6.67
N GLU A 84 -6.12 -9.75 -6.67
CA GLU A 84 -6.57 -10.61 -7.75
C GLU A 84 -6.91 -9.79 -9.00
N LEU A 85 -7.64 -8.68 -8.84
CA LEU A 85 -7.91 -7.75 -9.93
C LEU A 85 -6.61 -7.21 -10.57
N PHE A 86 -5.64 -6.83 -9.74
CA PHE A 86 -4.33 -6.39 -10.22
C PHE A 86 -3.58 -7.48 -10.99
N ALA A 87 -3.63 -8.73 -10.53
CA ALA A 87 -3.01 -9.87 -11.22
C ALA A 87 -3.69 -10.14 -12.56
N ILE A 88 -5.03 -10.07 -12.63
CA ILE A 88 -5.80 -10.18 -13.87
C ILE A 88 -5.41 -9.06 -14.84
N ALA A 89 -5.38 -7.82 -14.39
CA ALA A 89 -5.03 -6.69 -15.25
C ALA A 89 -3.60 -6.82 -15.80
N LYS A 90 -2.62 -7.17 -14.94
CA LYS A 90 -1.23 -7.40 -15.39
C LYS A 90 -1.12 -8.53 -16.41
N ALA A 91 -1.76 -9.67 -16.13
CA ALA A 91 -1.74 -10.81 -17.06
C ALA A 91 -2.38 -10.45 -18.42
N ASN A 92 -3.49 -9.70 -18.41
CA ASN A 92 -4.15 -9.24 -19.63
C ASN A 92 -3.28 -8.25 -20.42
N THR A 93 -2.62 -7.31 -19.74
CA THR A 93 -1.73 -6.32 -20.41
C THR A 93 -0.55 -7.02 -21.07
N VAL A 94 0.14 -7.90 -20.35
CA VAL A 94 1.26 -8.68 -20.90
C VAL A 94 0.76 -9.60 -22.02
N GLY A 95 -0.39 -10.24 -21.82
CA GLY A 95 -1.02 -11.13 -22.81
C GLY A 95 -1.36 -10.42 -24.11
N LEU A 96 -1.93 -9.21 -24.04
CA LEU A 96 -2.22 -8.41 -25.22
C LEU A 96 -0.95 -8.04 -25.98
N ILE A 97 0.10 -7.59 -25.29
CA ILE A 97 1.38 -7.24 -25.91
C ILE A 97 2.00 -8.46 -26.60
N LEU A 98 2.08 -9.59 -25.90
CA LEU A 98 2.63 -10.83 -26.46
C LEU A 98 1.80 -11.34 -27.63
N PHE A 99 0.47 -11.29 -27.53
CA PHE A 99 -0.40 -11.70 -28.62
C PHE A 99 -0.21 -10.84 -29.89
N MET A 100 -0.15 -9.52 -29.73
CA MET A 100 0.16 -8.61 -30.84
C MET A 100 1.54 -8.89 -31.44
N THR A 101 2.56 -9.17 -30.61
CA THR A 101 3.89 -9.53 -31.10
C THR A 101 3.88 -10.83 -31.89
N LEU A 102 3.16 -11.86 -31.40
CA LEU A 102 3.02 -13.13 -32.12
C LEU A 102 2.28 -12.95 -33.45
N LEU A 103 1.21 -12.14 -33.50
CA LEU A 103 0.50 -11.84 -34.74
C LEU A 103 1.43 -11.13 -35.75
N TYR A 104 2.25 -10.21 -35.27
CA TYR A 104 3.26 -9.55 -36.10
C TYR A 104 4.26 -10.55 -36.68
N MET A 105 4.77 -11.47 -35.88
CA MET A 105 5.73 -12.50 -36.33
C MET A 105 5.16 -13.46 -37.36
N ILE A 106 3.85 -13.71 -37.33
CA ILE A 106 3.14 -14.60 -38.27
C ILE A 106 2.64 -13.85 -39.52
N ASN A 107 2.96 -12.55 -39.64
CA ASN A 107 2.45 -11.64 -40.68
C ASN A 107 0.91 -11.56 -40.76
N GLN A 108 0.23 -11.72 -39.63
CA GLN A 108 -1.24 -11.60 -39.48
C GLN A 108 -1.59 -10.25 -38.83
N LEU A 109 -1.20 -9.15 -39.47
CA LEU A 109 -1.37 -7.79 -38.93
C LEU A 109 -2.80 -7.24 -39.14
N ASP A 110 -3.63 -7.90 -39.90
CA ASP A 110 -4.94 -7.39 -40.31
C ASP A 110 -6.05 -7.58 -39.26
N ILE A 111 -5.71 -8.15 -38.06
CA ILE A 111 -6.67 -8.22 -36.97
C ILE A 111 -6.99 -6.83 -36.47
N SER A 112 -8.28 -6.51 -36.43
CA SER A 112 -8.78 -5.19 -36.06
C SER A 112 -8.28 -4.73 -34.66
N ARG A 113 -7.67 -3.57 -34.62
CA ARG A 113 -7.23 -2.91 -33.37
C ARG A 113 -8.40 -2.69 -32.40
N PHE A 114 -9.59 -2.41 -32.92
CA PHE A 114 -10.81 -2.31 -32.12
C PHE A 114 -11.14 -3.63 -31.41
N VAL A 115 -11.06 -4.75 -32.12
CA VAL A 115 -11.32 -6.09 -31.54
C VAL A 115 -10.33 -6.38 -30.41
N LEU A 116 -9.06 -6.07 -30.60
CA LEU A 116 -8.02 -6.27 -29.58
C LEU A 116 -8.26 -5.38 -28.34
N GLY A 117 -8.59 -4.09 -28.54
CA GLY A 117 -8.91 -3.18 -27.45
C GLY A 117 -10.20 -3.57 -26.69
N ALA A 118 -11.25 -3.90 -27.44
CA ALA A 118 -12.52 -4.38 -26.86
C ALA A 118 -12.31 -5.70 -26.09
N PHE A 119 -11.58 -6.65 -26.68
CA PHE A 119 -11.21 -7.90 -26.00
C PHE A 119 -10.50 -7.65 -24.68
N TYR A 120 -9.52 -6.76 -24.64
CA TYR A 120 -8.78 -6.42 -23.43
C TYR A 120 -9.72 -5.99 -22.30
N ILE A 121 -10.63 -5.06 -22.60
CA ILE A 121 -11.58 -4.53 -21.62
C ILE A 121 -12.59 -5.61 -21.20
N ILE A 122 -13.22 -6.29 -22.15
CA ILE A 122 -14.23 -7.32 -21.90
C ILE A 122 -13.64 -8.47 -21.10
N ASN A 123 -12.41 -8.91 -21.44
CA ASN A 123 -11.78 -10.03 -20.74
C ASN A 123 -11.45 -9.69 -19.27
N ILE A 124 -10.95 -8.48 -19.00
CA ILE A 124 -10.74 -8.05 -17.60
C ILE A 124 -12.07 -8.05 -16.83
N ILE A 125 -13.13 -7.51 -17.42
CA ILE A 125 -14.45 -7.42 -16.78
C ILE A 125 -15.02 -8.82 -16.53
N LEU A 126 -15.14 -9.64 -17.57
CA LEU A 126 -15.75 -10.98 -17.47
C LEU A 126 -14.94 -11.89 -16.54
N MET A 127 -13.59 -11.86 -16.65
CA MET A 127 -12.73 -12.63 -15.76
C MET A 127 -12.90 -12.22 -14.29
N THR A 128 -12.97 -10.91 -14.02
CA THR A 128 -13.17 -10.37 -12.66
C THR A 128 -14.55 -10.76 -12.13
N LEU A 129 -15.60 -10.65 -12.94
CA LEU A 129 -16.96 -11.04 -12.57
C LEU A 129 -17.03 -12.53 -12.27
N CYS A 130 -16.52 -13.37 -13.18
CA CYS A 130 -16.54 -14.83 -13.03
C CYS A 130 -15.81 -15.27 -11.75
N ARG A 131 -14.60 -14.77 -11.50
CA ARG A 131 -13.84 -15.09 -10.30
C ARG A 131 -14.52 -14.58 -9.03
N THR A 132 -15.13 -13.39 -9.08
CA THR A 132 -15.91 -12.85 -7.95
C THR A 132 -17.12 -13.73 -7.66
N MET A 133 -17.82 -14.22 -8.70
CA MET A 133 -18.96 -15.12 -8.57
C MET A 133 -18.55 -16.46 -7.93
N ILE A 134 -17.50 -17.11 -8.46
CA ILE A 134 -16.96 -18.35 -7.88
C ILE A 134 -16.59 -18.17 -6.41
N ARG A 135 -15.91 -17.09 -6.08
CA ARG A 135 -15.53 -16.76 -4.69
C ARG A 135 -16.75 -16.57 -3.79
N ASN A 136 -17.77 -15.86 -4.26
CA ASN A 136 -18.99 -15.64 -3.49
C ASN A 136 -19.74 -16.96 -3.25
N ILE A 137 -19.78 -17.86 -4.23
CA ILE A 137 -20.35 -19.22 -4.10
C ILE A 137 -19.57 -20.01 -3.04
N LEU A 138 -18.22 -20.00 -3.09
CA LEU A 138 -17.39 -20.67 -2.10
C LEU A 138 -17.57 -20.06 -0.69
N TYR A 139 -17.72 -18.75 -0.58
CA TYR A 139 -17.99 -18.07 0.69
C TYR A 139 -19.35 -18.46 1.28
N PHE A 140 -20.38 -18.57 0.43
CA PHE A 140 -21.70 -19.03 0.84
C PHE A 140 -21.65 -20.46 1.41
N PHE A 141 -20.99 -21.39 0.72
CA PHE A 141 -20.86 -22.77 1.20
C PHE A 141 -20.04 -22.85 2.49
N ARG A 142 -18.96 -22.07 2.63
CA ARG A 142 -18.15 -22.06 3.84
C ARG A 142 -18.94 -21.54 5.05
N ARG A 143 -19.76 -20.51 4.87
CA ARG A 143 -20.65 -20.01 5.92
C ARG A 143 -21.68 -21.03 6.36
N LYS A 144 -22.09 -21.94 5.46
CA LYS A 144 -22.99 -23.06 5.78
C LYS A 144 -22.28 -24.27 6.38
N GLY A 145 -20.99 -24.18 6.69
CA GLY A 145 -20.23 -25.26 7.31
C GLY A 145 -19.56 -26.24 6.34
N TYR A 146 -19.65 -26.00 5.02
CA TYR A 146 -18.97 -26.84 4.04
C TYR A 146 -17.58 -26.33 3.70
N ASN A 147 -16.68 -27.23 3.27
CA ASN A 147 -15.30 -26.91 2.88
C ASN A 147 -14.51 -26.13 3.96
N LEU A 148 -14.71 -26.54 5.23
CA LEU A 148 -14.00 -25.99 6.37
C LEU A 148 -12.61 -26.63 6.51
N LYS A 149 -11.65 -25.85 6.99
CA LYS A 149 -10.33 -26.31 7.45
C LYS A 149 -10.24 -26.18 8.96
N TYR A 150 -9.87 -27.26 9.60
CA TYR A 150 -9.72 -27.32 11.07
C TYR A 150 -8.29 -27.06 11.47
N ILE A 151 -8.10 -26.09 12.38
CA ILE A 151 -6.79 -25.63 12.85
C ILE A 151 -6.67 -25.91 14.34
N LEU A 152 -5.50 -26.41 14.74
CA LEU A 152 -5.07 -26.49 16.13
C LEU A 152 -4.02 -25.40 16.36
N LEU A 153 -4.16 -24.63 17.44
CA LEU A 153 -3.16 -23.66 17.86
C LEU A 153 -2.24 -24.29 18.91
N VAL A 154 -0.95 -24.00 18.82
CA VAL A 154 0.07 -24.45 19.77
C VAL A 154 0.76 -23.23 20.34
N GLY A 155 0.57 -22.98 21.62
CA GLY A 155 0.99 -21.80 22.35
C GLY A 155 -0.06 -20.68 22.38
N TYR A 156 -0.26 -20.10 23.58
CA TYR A 156 -1.12 -18.94 23.78
C TYR A 156 -0.27 -17.67 23.88
N SER A 157 -0.55 -16.71 23.01
CA SER A 157 0.18 -15.44 22.93
C SER A 157 -0.68 -14.35 22.32
N SER A 158 -0.18 -13.13 22.23
CA SER A 158 -0.86 -12.03 21.53
C SER A 158 -1.09 -12.35 20.06
N ALA A 159 -0.19 -13.10 19.43
CA ALA A 159 -0.35 -13.58 18.06
C ALA A 159 -1.51 -14.59 17.94
N ALA A 160 -1.69 -15.48 18.92
CA ALA A 160 -2.83 -16.39 18.98
C ALA A 160 -4.15 -15.63 19.09
N GLU A 161 -4.23 -14.63 19.96
CA GLU A 161 -5.43 -13.79 20.13
C GLU A 161 -5.80 -13.03 18.86
N GLU A 162 -4.82 -12.45 18.20
CA GLU A 162 -5.03 -11.75 16.94
C GLU A 162 -5.47 -12.70 15.83
N TYR A 163 -4.83 -13.87 15.72
CA TYR A 163 -5.19 -14.90 14.75
C TYR A 163 -6.62 -15.40 14.95
N ILE A 164 -7.02 -15.71 16.19
CA ILE A 164 -8.40 -16.10 16.56
C ILE A 164 -9.38 -14.99 16.15
N THR A 165 -9.07 -13.74 16.52
CA THR A 165 -9.92 -12.60 16.23
C THR A 165 -10.13 -12.41 14.72
N ARG A 166 -9.06 -12.56 13.92
CA ARG A 166 -9.14 -12.46 12.45
C ARG A 166 -9.96 -13.59 11.83
N ILE A 167 -9.86 -14.82 12.34
CA ILE A 167 -10.63 -15.95 11.85
C ILE A 167 -12.11 -15.78 12.17
N ILE A 168 -12.45 -15.42 13.40
CA ILE A 168 -13.84 -15.22 13.83
C ILE A 168 -14.49 -14.06 13.06
N ALA A 169 -13.76 -12.98 12.82
CA ALA A 169 -14.24 -11.85 12.02
C ALA A 169 -14.45 -12.19 10.52
N ASN A 170 -13.90 -13.31 10.03
CA ASN A 170 -13.94 -13.69 8.63
C ASN A 170 -14.39 -15.15 8.41
N PRO A 171 -15.61 -15.52 8.79
CA PRO A 171 -16.12 -16.91 8.66
C PRO A 171 -16.12 -17.40 7.21
N GLN A 172 -16.17 -16.48 6.22
CA GLN A 172 -16.10 -16.81 4.81
C GLN A 172 -14.75 -17.41 4.36
N TRP A 173 -13.69 -17.31 5.19
CA TRP A 173 -12.42 -18.00 4.90
C TRP A 173 -12.54 -19.51 5.11
N GLY A 174 -13.52 -19.96 5.93
CA GLY A 174 -13.78 -21.36 6.22
C GLY A 174 -12.69 -22.01 7.06
N TYR A 175 -12.10 -21.27 8.00
CA TYR A 175 -11.22 -21.79 9.03
C TYR A 175 -12.00 -21.95 10.34
N VAL A 176 -11.76 -23.05 11.05
CA VAL A 176 -12.35 -23.34 12.36
C VAL A 176 -11.22 -23.76 13.31
N ILE A 177 -11.09 -23.05 14.42
CA ILE A 177 -10.10 -23.38 15.44
C ILE A 177 -10.73 -24.41 16.38
N ARG A 178 -10.10 -25.58 16.49
CA ARG A 178 -10.58 -26.68 17.34
C ARG A 178 -10.22 -26.50 18.81
N GLY A 179 -9.09 -25.84 19.07
CA GLY A 179 -8.61 -25.57 20.41
C GLY A 179 -7.21 -25.01 20.41
N ILE A 180 -6.74 -24.74 21.61
CA ILE A 180 -5.37 -24.25 21.88
C ILE A 180 -4.69 -25.28 22.78
N LEU A 181 -3.44 -25.61 22.49
CA LEU A 181 -2.56 -26.33 23.39
C LEU A 181 -1.59 -25.33 24.01
N ASP A 182 -1.50 -25.30 25.33
CA ASP A 182 -0.63 -24.38 26.05
C ASP A 182 -0.23 -24.95 27.40
N ASP A 183 1.04 -24.73 27.79
CA ASP A 183 1.56 -25.25 29.07
C ASP A 183 1.41 -24.26 30.22
N THR A 184 1.21 -22.98 29.93
CA THR A 184 1.16 -21.89 30.91
C THR A 184 -0.28 -21.56 31.34
N MET A 185 -1.24 -21.79 30.43
CA MET A 185 -2.65 -21.45 30.68
C MET A 185 -3.39 -22.63 31.28
N PRO A 186 -4.26 -22.39 32.30
CA PRO A 186 -5.10 -23.46 32.86
C PRO A 186 -5.99 -24.10 31.80
N GLY A 187 -6.07 -25.44 31.82
CA GLY A 187 -6.98 -26.17 30.95
C GLY A 187 -8.44 -25.70 31.16
N GLY A 188 -9.17 -25.53 30.05
CA GLY A 188 -10.54 -25.02 30.08
C GLY A 188 -10.66 -23.49 29.93
N THR A 189 -9.57 -22.73 29.99
CA THR A 189 -9.58 -21.30 29.68
C THR A 189 -10.15 -21.06 28.28
N VAL A 190 -11.02 -20.07 28.14
CA VAL A 190 -11.73 -19.77 26.88
C VAL A 190 -11.41 -18.35 26.43
N TYR A 191 -10.92 -18.20 25.20
CA TYR A 191 -10.77 -16.92 24.54
C TYR A 191 -11.68 -16.84 23.31
N LYS A 192 -12.65 -15.93 23.30
CA LYS A 192 -13.64 -15.75 22.20
C LYS A 192 -14.27 -17.06 21.71
N GLY A 193 -14.59 -17.98 22.63
CA GLY A 193 -15.21 -19.27 22.31
C GLY A 193 -14.23 -20.39 21.95
N VAL A 194 -12.93 -20.12 21.87
CA VAL A 194 -11.88 -21.13 21.65
C VAL A 194 -11.31 -21.56 23.01
N LYS A 195 -11.32 -22.86 23.29
CA LYS A 195 -10.86 -23.43 24.57
C LYS A 195 -9.40 -23.85 24.53
N VAL A 196 -8.68 -23.70 25.63
CA VAL A 196 -7.44 -24.42 25.90
C VAL A 196 -7.80 -25.87 26.22
N VAL A 197 -7.44 -26.78 25.31
CA VAL A 197 -7.86 -28.19 25.36
C VAL A 197 -6.85 -29.10 26.03
N GLY A 198 -5.65 -28.60 26.30
CA GLY A 198 -4.62 -29.36 27.00
C GLY A 198 -3.23 -28.74 26.88
N ARG A 199 -2.24 -29.49 27.34
CA ARG A 199 -0.83 -29.15 27.25
C ARG A 199 -0.27 -29.44 25.84
N ILE A 200 0.87 -28.87 25.52
CA ILE A 200 1.54 -29.04 24.21
C ILE A 200 1.89 -30.51 23.96
N GLU A 201 2.30 -31.26 24.97
CA GLU A 201 2.57 -32.70 24.86
C GLU A 201 1.36 -33.52 24.39
N ASN A 202 0.14 -33.04 24.64
CA ASN A 202 -1.08 -33.74 24.23
C ASN A 202 -1.29 -33.74 22.71
N ILE A 203 -0.46 -33.04 21.96
CA ILE A 203 -0.50 -33.04 20.49
C ILE A 203 -0.47 -34.47 19.94
N LYS A 204 0.32 -35.36 20.56
CA LYS A 204 0.47 -36.77 20.18
C LYS A 204 -0.84 -37.56 20.22
N TYR A 205 -1.75 -37.20 21.14
CA TYR A 205 -3.03 -37.87 21.34
C TYR A 205 -4.17 -37.21 20.54
N ILE A 206 -4.11 -35.91 20.36
CA ILE A 206 -5.16 -35.15 19.66
C ILE A 206 -5.10 -35.38 18.15
N LEU A 207 -3.93 -35.57 17.59
CA LEU A 207 -3.72 -35.71 16.14
C LEU A 207 -4.40 -36.95 15.53
N PRO A 208 -4.33 -38.15 16.12
CA PRO A 208 -5.00 -39.33 15.57
C PRO A 208 -6.52 -39.26 15.62
N GLU A 209 -7.09 -38.62 16.66
CA GLU A 209 -8.53 -38.57 16.90
C GLU A 209 -9.26 -37.47 16.14
N ASN A 210 -8.56 -36.39 15.80
CA ASN A 210 -9.16 -35.24 15.16
C ASN A 210 -8.64 -35.06 13.73
N LYS A 211 -9.55 -34.96 12.76
CA LYS A 211 -9.21 -34.58 11.38
C LYS A 211 -8.77 -33.12 11.34
N LEU A 212 -7.50 -32.86 11.64
CA LEU A 212 -6.88 -31.54 11.55
C LEU A 212 -6.30 -31.34 10.15
N ASP A 213 -6.41 -30.13 9.65
CA ASP A 213 -5.85 -29.74 8.36
C ASP A 213 -4.58 -28.93 8.50
N GLU A 214 -4.49 -28.15 9.58
CA GLU A 214 -3.36 -27.25 9.81
C GLU A 214 -3.07 -27.16 11.31
N ILE A 215 -1.80 -27.08 11.67
CA ILE A 215 -1.30 -26.69 12.98
C ILE A 215 -0.69 -25.30 12.84
N ALA A 216 -1.05 -24.39 13.75
CA ALA A 216 -0.43 -23.07 13.78
C ALA A 216 0.28 -22.88 15.12
N ILE A 217 1.60 -22.77 15.09
CA ILE A 217 2.43 -22.50 16.26
C ILE A 217 2.39 -21.01 16.52
N THR A 218 1.91 -20.62 17.71
CA THR A 218 1.69 -19.23 18.13
C THR A 218 2.29 -18.99 19.52
N LEU A 219 3.50 -19.50 19.74
CA LEU A 219 4.22 -19.36 21.00
C LEU A 219 4.51 -17.90 21.34
N ALA A 220 4.50 -17.56 22.62
CA ALA A 220 5.04 -16.30 23.09
C ALA A 220 6.57 -16.27 22.92
N LEU A 221 7.15 -15.11 22.70
CA LEU A 221 8.61 -14.95 22.47
C LEU A 221 9.47 -15.57 23.56
N LYS A 222 9.03 -15.49 24.82
CA LYS A 222 9.72 -16.07 25.96
C LYS A 222 9.81 -17.61 25.92
N ASP A 223 8.94 -18.27 25.15
CA ASP A 223 8.81 -19.72 25.08
C ASP A 223 9.47 -20.31 23.81
N TYR A 224 10.24 -19.49 23.04
CA TYR A 224 10.86 -19.93 21.79
C TYR A 224 11.96 -20.98 21.98
N GLU A 225 12.51 -21.15 23.17
CA GLU A 225 13.43 -22.25 23.49
C GLU A 225 12.81 -23.63 23.24
N GLN A 226 11.49 -23.74 23.35
CA GLN A 226 10.74 -24.98 23.10
C GLN A 226 10.35 -25.18 21.63
N LEU A 227 10.60 -24.17 20.76
CA LEU A 227 10.11 -24.18 19.37
C LEU A 227 10.58 -25.39 18.58
N GLU A 228 11.84 -25.78 18.71
CA GLU A 228 12.45 -26.92 17.99
C GLU A 228 11.72 -28.23 18.33
N SER A 229 11.51 -28.50 19.64
CA SER A 229 10.82 -29.71 20.10
C SER A 229 9.37 -29.75 19.65
N ILE A 230 8.68 -28.60 19.62
CA ILE A 230 7.29 -28.48 19.16
C ILE A 230 7.18 -28.70 17.67
N VAL A 231 8.11 -28.13 16.87
CA VAL A 231 8.16 -28.35 15.44
C VAL A 231 8.37 -29.81 15.12
N ASP A 232 9.31 -30.50 15.80
CA ASP A 232 9.55 -31.93 15.63
C ASP A 232 8.29 -32.77 15.91
N LEU A 233 7.56 -32.44 16.98
CA LEU A 233 6.28 -33.09 17.30
C LEU A 233 5.20 -32.84 16.22
N CYS A 234 5.15 -31.63 15.70
CA CYS A 234 4.20 -31.28 14.65
C CYS A 234 4.53 -31.97 13.33
N GLU A 235 5.81 -32.02 12.94
CA GLU A 235 6.26 -32.66 11.70
C GLU A 235 6.00 -34.17 11.71
N LYS A 236 6.24 -34.83 12.86
CA LYS A 236 5.92 -36.26 13.05
C LYS A 236 4.43 -36.58 12.84
N SER A 237 3.57 -35.59 12.95
CA SER A 237 2.13 -35.77 12.71
C SER A 237 1.74 -35.83 11.24
N GLY A 238 2.58 -35.33 10.33
CA GLY A 238 2.28 -35.17 8.91
C GLY A 238 1.23 -34.11 8.58
N VAL A 239 0.74 -33.36 9.58
CA VAL A 239 -0.20 -32.26 9.38
C VAL A 239 0.55 -31.00 8.97
N HIS A 240 0.01 -30.25 8.00
CA HIS A 240 0.62 -29.00 7.55
C HIS A 240 0.80 -28.01 8.71
N THR A 241 2.03 -27.72 9.06
CA THR A 241 2.39 -26.85 10.17
C THR A 241 2.85 -25.50 9.67
N LYS A 242 2.42 -24.43 10.34
CA LYS A 242 2.85 -23.05 10.10
C LYS A 242 3.22 -22.36 11.41
N PHE A 243 4.20 -21.49 11.34
CA PHE A 243 4.63 -20.69 12.48
C PHE A 243 4.11 -19.25 12.32
N ILE A 244 3.49 -18.72 13.38
CA ILE A 244 2.99 -17.33 13.47
C ILE A 244 3.74 -16.66 14.60
N PRO A 245 4.80 -15.91 14.33
CA PRO A 245 5.64 -15.34 15.38
C PRO A 245 4.92 -14.23 16.14
N ASP A 246 5.13 -14.21 17.46
CA ASP A 246 4.56 -13.23 18.38
C ASP A 246 5.46 -12.01 18.53
N TYR A 247 5.54 -11.17 17.50
CA TYR A 247 6.32 -9.93 17.53
C TYR A 247 5.47 -8.66 17.57
N ASN A 248 4.13 -8.79 17.62
CA ASN A 248 3.23 -7.62 17.62
C ASN A 248 3.43 -6.71 18.83
N SER A 249 3.86 -7.26 19.97
CA SER A 249 4.21 -6.49 21.17
C SER A 249 5.49 -5.68 21.01
N LEU A 250 6.43 -6.15 20.18
CA LEU A 250 7.73 -5.51 19.95
C LEU A 250 7.74 -4.60 18.72
N VAL A 251 6.91 -4.92 17.73
CA VAL A 251 6.88 -4.25 16.43
C VAL A 251 5.53 -3.57 16.22
N PRO A 252 5.39 -2.32 16.65
CA PRO A 252 4.13 -1.59 16.59
C PRO A 252 3.81 -1.02 15.20
N SER A 253 4.39 -1.53 14.14
CA SER A 253 4.19 -1.13 12.75
C SER A 253 3.80 -2.34 11.89
N HIS A 254 3.61 -2.15 10.59
CA HIS A 254 3.32 -3.25 9.66
C HIS A 254 4.61 -3.95 9.22
N PRO A 255 5.04 -5.03 9.89
CA PRO A 255 6.21 -5.79 9.46
C PRO A 255 5.91 -6.49 8.13
N TYR A 256 6.95 -6.73 7.35
CA TYR A 256 6.87 -7.55 6.14
C TYR A 256 8.02 -8.54 6.10
N THR A 257 7.77 -9.68 5.48
CA THR A 257 8.78 -10.72 5.30
C THR A 257 9.43 -10.60 3.94
N GLU A 258 10.73 -10.76 3.92
CA GLU A 258 11.58 -10.82 2.75
C GLU A 258 12.30 -12.17 2.74
N ASP A 259 12.53 -12.72 1.56
CA ASP A 259 13.35 -13.92 1.43
C ASP A 259 14.73 -13.51 0.90
N LEU A 260 15.74 -13.69 1.74
CA LEU A 260 17.13 -13.48 1.38
C LEU A 260 17.77 -14.84 1.06
N MET A 261 17.61 -15.33 -0.17
CA MET A 261 18.18 -16.60 -0.63
C MET A 261 17.83 -17.81 0.26
N GLY A 262 16.57 -17.89 0.70
CA GLY A 262 16.10 -18.95 1.60
C GLY A 262 16.10 -18.58 3.08
N LEU A 263 16.68 -17.44 3.46
CA LEU A 263 16.60 -16.90 4.82
C LEU A 263 15.40 -15.96 4.95
N PRO A 264 14.38 -16.30 5.75
CA PRO A 264 13.25 -15.41 5.99
C PRO A 264 13.67 -14.22 6.87
N VAL A 265 13.69 -13.02 6.32
CA VAL A 265 13.99 -11.79 7.03
C VAL A 265 12.68 -11.06 7.36
N ILE A 266 12.47 -10.72 8.63
CA ILE A 266 11.33 -9.95 9.09
C ILE A 266 11.75 -8.49 9.23
N ASN A 267 11.33 -7.66 8.30
CA ASN A 267 11.55 -6.23 8.39
C ASN A 267 10.54 -5.61 9.35
N ILE A 268 11.03 -4.87 10.34
CA ILE A 268 10.23 -4.29 11.43
C ILE A 268 9.21 -3.27 10.90
N ARG A 269 9.51 -2.63 9.77
CA ARG A 269 8.64 -1.60 9.19
C ARG A 269 8.69 -1.61 7.67
N TYR A 270 7.52 -1.46 7.08
CA TYR A 270 7.37 -1.19 5.67
C TYR A 270 7.20 0.31 5.41
N VAL A 271 8.11 0.88 4.63
CA VAL A 271 8.03 2.26 4.13
C VAL A 271 7.85 2.19 2.62
N PRO A 272 6.66 2.45 2.06
CA PRO A 272 6.40 2.32 0.62
C PRO A 272 7.37 3.12 -0.27
N LEU A 273 7.89 4.24 0.22
CA LEU A 273 8.82 5.11 -0.51
C LEU A 273 10.26 4.59 -0.58
N THR A 274 10.62 3.51 0.11
CA THR A 274 11.90 2.82 -0.10
C THR A 274 11.90 1.98 -1.39
N ASN A 275 10.72 1.64 -1.90
CA ASN A 275 10.60 0.98 -3.20
C ASN A 275 10.97 1.96 -4.33
N ALA A 276 11.87 1.54 -5.23
CA ALA A 276 12.41 2.38 -6.31
C ALA A 276 11.32 2.97 -7.22
N LEU A 277 10.33 2.18 -7.64
CA LEU A 277 9.23 2.67 -8.48
C LEU A 277 8.40 3.73 -7.78
N ASN A 278 8.04 3.51 -6.52
CA ASN A 278 7.30 4.49 -5.73
C ASN A 278 8.10 5.77 -5.53
N SER A 279 9.40 5.66 -5.27
CA SER A 279 10.31 6.79 -5.12
C SER A 279 10.43 7.61 -6.42
N ILE A 280 10.52 6.95 -7.58
CA ILE A 280 10.53 7.61 -8.89
C ILE A 280 9.20 8.30 -9.16
N LEU A 281 8.06 7.62 -8.97
CA LEU A 281 6.73 8.21 -9.16
C LEU A 281 6.53 9.42 -8.26
N LYS A 282 6.91 9.31 -6.99
CA LYS A 282 6.86 10.42 -6.04
C LYS A 282 7.72 11.59 -6.51
N ARG A 283 8.95 11.33 -6.93
CA ARG A 283 9.89 12.36 -7.40
C ARG A 283 9.39 13.05 -8.65
N THR A 284 8.85 12.29 -9.61
CA THR A 284 8.24 12.85 -10.84
C THR A 284 7.08 13.78 -10.51
N MET A 285 6.17 13.35 -9.61
CA MET A 285 5.07 14.19 -9.17
C MET A 285 5.57 15.48 -8.48
N ASP A 286 6.59 15.37 -7.62
CA ASP A 286 7.18 16.51 -6.92
C ASP A 286 7.79 17.52 -7.91
N ILE A 287 8.54 17.07 -8.91
CA ILE A 287 9.14 17.93 -9.93
C ILE A 287 8.06 18.62 -10.77
N LEU A 288 7.12 17.84 -11.32
CA LEU A 288 6.05 18.38 -12.16
C LEU A 288 5.19 19.39 -11.40
N GLY A 289 4.82 19.04 -10.16
CA GLY A 289 4.01 19.92 -9.32
C GLY A 289 4.77 21.16 -8.85
N ALA A 290 6.07 21.08 -8.57
CA ALA A 290 6.88 22.22 -8.22
C ALA A 290 7.11 23.16 -9.43
N CYS A 291 7.39 22.62 -10.63
CA CYS A 291 7.47 23.42 -11.85
C CYS A 291 6.17 24.16 -12.14
N PHE A 292 5.04 23.45 -12.09
CA PHE A 292 3.72 24.04 -12.27
C PHE A 292 3.43 25.11 -11.20
N GLY A 293 3.74 24.80 -9.94
CA GLY A 293 3.58 25.73 -8.84
C GLY A 293 4.41 26.99 -8.98
N ILE A 294 5.67 26.89 -9.42
CA ILE A 294 6.55 28.04 -9.69
C ILE A 294 6.01 28.90 -10.81
N VAL A 295 5.59 28.30 -11.94
CA VAL A 295 5.03 29.05 -13.07
C VAL A 295 3.81 29.86 -12.63
N ILE A 296 2.87 29.25 -11.93
CA ILE A 296 1.65 29.94 -11.47
C ILE A 296 1.96 30.98 -10.39
N ALA A 297 2.83 30.64 -9.44
CA ALA A 297 3.13 31.52 -8.32
C ALA A 297 4.19 32.62 -8.66
N SER A 298 4.88 32.55 -9.80
CA SER A 298 5.96 33.50 -10.16
C SER A 298 5.54 34.97 -10.12
N PRO A 299 4.35 35.39 -10.64
CA PRO A 299 3.93 36.79 -10.53
C PRO A 299 3.76 37.22 -9.05
N VAL A 300 3.14 36.34 -8.26
CA VAL A 300 2.92 36.59 -6.81
C VAL A 300 4.24 36.63 -6.07
N MET A 301 5.17 35.71 -6.38
CA MET A 301 6.52 35.70 -5.79
C MET A 301 7.29 36.96 -6.11
N LEU A 302 7.18 37.49 -7.34
CA LEU A 302 7.82 38.74 -7.73
C LEU A 302 7.28 39.91 -6.90
N VAL A 303 5.95 40.03 -6.79
CA VAL A 303 5.31 41.08 -5.97
C VAL A 303 5.76 40.94 -4.50
N CYS A 304 5.75 39.73 -3.95
CA CYS A 304 6.21 39.48 -2.58
C CYS A 304 7.69 39.90 -2.40
N ALA A 305 8.56 39.60 -3.36
CA ALA A 305 9.97 39.98 -3.32
C ALA A 305 10.16 41.49 -3.30
N ILE A 306 9.43 42.23 -4.13
CA ILE A 306 9.43 43.71 -4.17
C ILE A 306 8.95 44.27 -2.84
N LEU A 307 7.83 43.80 -2.31
CA LEU A 307 7.26 44.26 -1.03
C LEU A 307 8.19 44.03 0.15
N VAL A 308 8.81 42.82 0.22
CA VAL A 308 9.80 42.52 1.27
C VAL A 308 11.00 43.44 1.17
N LYS A 309 11.52 43.74 -0.04
CA LYS A 309 12.66 44.60 -0.24
C LYS A 309 12.34 46.06 0.09
N ALA A 310 11.12 46.53 -0.21
CA ALA A 310 10.66 47.89 0.05
C ALA A 310 10.34 48.17 1.55
N THR A 311 10.00 47.14 2.32
CA THR A 311 9.51 47.29 3.70
C THR A 311 10.57 47.01 4.77
N SER A 312 11.69 46.39 4.43
CA SER A 312 12.76 46.11 5.40
C SER A 312 14.12 45.92 4.69
N GLU A 313 15.19 46.31 5.35
CA GLU A 313 16.56 46.15 4.87
C GLU A 313 17.04 44.71 4.98
N GLY A 314 17.84 44.23 4.00
CA GLY A 314 18.47 42.91 4.02
C GLY A 314 18.02 41.99 2.86
N PRO A 315 18.34 40.68 2.92
CA PRO A 315 18.03 39.72 1.83
C PRO A 315 16.51 39.42 1.77
N VAL A 316 15.97 39.25 0.56
CA VAL A 316 14.57 38.92 0.32
C VAL A 316 14.22 37.50 0.82
N ILE A 317 15.16 36.59 0.64
CA ILE A 317 15.00 35.17 1.02
C ILE A 317 15.69 34.93 2.36
N PHE A 318 14.93 34.44 3.31
CA PHE A 318 15.40 33.93 4.58
C PHE A 318 15.73 32.45 4.44
N LYS A 319 16.88 32.03 4.95
CA LYS A 319 17.36 30.65 4.91
C LYS A 319 17.47 30.13 6.33
N GLN A 320 16.83 28.99 6.61
CA GLN A 320 16.83 28.37 7.92
C GLN A 320 17.21 26.90 7.84
N GLU A 321 18.12 26.45 8.67
CA GLU A 321 18.52 25.07 8.75
C GLU A 321 17.37 24.18 9.26
N ARG A 322 17.15 23.08 8.54
CA ARG A 322 16.15 22.07 8.84
C ARG A 322 16.71 20.68 8.59
N VAL A 323 16.17 19.71 9.32
CA VAL A 323 16.52 18.29 9.14
C VAL A 323 15.61 17.66 8.09
N GLY A 324 16.21 17.04 7.09
CA GLY A 324 15.54 16.38 5.97
C GLY A 324 15.76 14.87 5.93
N LEU A 325 15.72 14.33 4.71
CA LEU A 325 15.90 12.91 4.42
C LEU A 325 17.24 12.40 4.98
N HIS A 326 17.21 11.23 5.63
CA HIS A 326 18.38 10.59 6.26
C HIS A 326 19.14 11.50 7.23
N ASN A 327 18.43 12.34 7.95
CA ASN A 327 18.97 13.30 8.93
C ASN A 327 19.91 14.37 8.33
N LYS A 328 19.93 14.53 7.00
CA LYS A 328 20.74 15.56 6.36
C LYS A 328 20.14 16.93 6.60
N VAL A 329 20.97 17.85 7.09
CA VAL A 329 20.57 19.25 7.27
C VAL A 329 20.56 19.96 5.90
N PHE A 330 19.52 20.72 5.63
CA PHE A 330 19.38 21.56 4.45
C PHE A 330 18.88 22.96 4.80
N LYS A 331 19.07 23.91 3.89
CA LYS A 331 18.63 25.31 4.05
C LYS A 331 17.26 25.50 3.43
N MET A 332 16.22 25.55 4.26
CA MET A 332 14.84 25.79 3.83
C MET A 332 14.66 27.28 3.47
N TYR A 333 14.11 27.56 2.29
CA TYR A 333 13.89 28.91 1.77
C TYR A 333 12.50 29.41 2.13
N LYS A 334 12.46 30.68 2.61
CA LYS A 334 11.22 31.42 2.84
C LYS A 334 11.41 32.88 2.45
N PHE A 335 10.34 33.59 2.16
CA PHE A 335 10.40 35.04 2.16
C PHE A 335 10.63 35.54 3.58
N ARG A 336 11.45 36.60 3.71
CA ARG A 336 11.66 37.25 5.00
C ARG A 336 10.39 37.99 5.43
N THR A 337 9.89 37.66 6.62
CA THR A 337 8.68 38.24 7.21
C THR A 337 8.94 38.99 8.49
N MET A 338 10.19 39.04 8.95
CA MET A 338 10.67 39.71 10.15
C MET A 338 11.83 40.63 9.82
N GLU A 339 12.07 41.63 10.66
CA GLU A 339 13.26 42.48 10.61
C GLU A 339 14.51 41.66 10.91
N VAL A 340 15.65 42.04 10.29
CA VAL A 340 16.95 41.36 10.50
C VAL A 340 17.42 41.60 11.91
N GLN A 341 17.67 40.54 12.63
CA GLN A 341 18.23 40.57 13.99
C GLN A 341 19.64 40.00 14.04
N LYS A 342 20.38 40.29 15.13
CA LYS A 342 21.69 39.68 15.39
C LYS A 342 21.51 38.16 15.51
N GLN A 343 22.38 37.39 14.88
CA GLN A 343 22.32 35.96 14.70
C GLN A 343 22.05 35.15 15.98
N SER A 344 22.59 35.61 17.12
CA SER A 344 22.40 34.95 18.43
C SER A 344 20.96 34.99 18.98
N ALA A 345 20.14 35.92 18.53
CA ALA A 345 18.74 36.04 18.96
C ALA A 345 17.77 35.21 18.12
N GLU A 346 18.16 34.84 16.89
CA GLU A 346 17.33 34.02 16.00
C GLU A 346 17.36 32.50 16.34
N GLU A 347 18.48 32.03 16.89
CA GLU A 347 18.69 30.59 17.12
C GLU A 347 17.80 30.03 18.25
N ASN A 348 17.49 30.84 19.26
CA ASN A 348 16.84 30.39 20.49
C ASN A 348 15.35 30.78 20.64
N ALA A 349 14.81 31.68 19.81
CA ALA A 349 13.44 32.17 19.98
C ALA A 349 12.40 31.40 19.19
N TRP A 350 11.42 30.80 19.89
CA TRP A 350 10.17 30.36 19.29
C TRP A 350 9.36 31.60 18.88
N THR A 351 8.76 31.58 17.70
CA THR A 351 7.87 32.65 17.27
C THR A 351 6.57 32.59 18.07
N VAL A 352 6.30 33.63 18.85
CA VAL A 352 5.11 33.77 19.68
C VAL A 352 3.98 34.49 18.93
N LYS A 353 2.76 34.33 19.41
CA LYS A 353 1.60 35.01 18.83
C LYS A 353 1.76 36.54 18.99
N ASN A 354 1.62 37.30 17.91
CA ASN A 354 1.85 38.75 17.83
C ASN A 354 3.32 39.19 18.11
N ASP A 355 4.28 38.42 17.62
CA ASP A 355 5.69 38.74 17.70
C ASP A 355 5.97 40.15 17.10
N PRO A 356 6.54 41.11 17.87
CA PRO A 356 6.74 42.48 17.42
C PRO A 356 7.74 42.62 16.26
N ARG A 357 8.54 41.60 16.01
CA ARG A 357 9.53 41.56 14.92
C ARG A 357 8.90 41.37 13.54
N VAL A 358 7.64 40.97 13.48
CA VAL A 358 6.93 40.68 12.22
C VAL A 358 6.52 41.99 11.54
N THR A 359 6.98 42.19 10.31
CA THR A 359 6.59 43.37 9.51
C THR A 359 5.11 43.28 9.13
N LYS A 360 4.45 44.43 8.79
CA LYS A 360 3.05 44.45 8.34
C LYS A 360 2.82 43.56 7.12
N VAL A 361 3.74 43.61 6.14
CA VAL A 361 3.73 42.73 4.95
C VAL A 361 3.98 41.29 5.36
N GLY A 362 4.91 41.03 6.25
CA GLY A 362 5.20 39.70 6.78
C GLY A 362 4.00 39.07 7.49
N LYS A 363 3.20 39.84 8.22
CA LYS A 363 1.96 39.35 8.85
C LYS A 363 0.94 38.88 7.84
N PHE A 364 0.77 39.61 6.73
CA PHE A 364 -0.10 39.21 5.64
C PHE A 364 0.42 37.93 4.97
N MET A 365 1.72 37.87 4.63
CA MET A 365 2.33 36.73 3.97
C MET A 365 2.22 35.44 4.81
N ARG A 366 2.43 35.53 6.14
CA ARG A 366 2.27 34.38 7.04
C ARG A 366 0.82 33.90 7.11
N LYS A 367 -0.15 34.83 7.18
CA LYS A 367 -1.58 34.49 7.21
C LYS A 367 -2.02 33.77 5.95
N THR A 368 -1.43 34.09 4.81
CA THR A 368 -1.72 33.52 3.49
C THR A 368 -0.77 32.40 3.10
N SER A 369 0.24 32.08 3.94
CA SER A 369 1.33 31.13 3.66
C SER A 369 2.14 31.47 2.39
N LEU A 370 2.10 32.69 1.89
CA LEU A 370 2.90 33.14 0.75
C LEU A 370 4.38 33.18 1.05
N ASP A 371 4.75 33.31 2.33
CA ASP A 371 6.14 33.24 2.78
C ASP A 371 6.80 31.88 2.52
N GLU A 372 6.00 30.80 2.35
CA GLU A 372 6.49 29.46 2.13
C GLU A 372 6.69 29.10 0.63
N LEU A 373 6.27 29.99 -0.33
CA LEU A 373 6.40 29.75 -1.77
C LEU A 373 7.83 29.45 -2.24
N PRO A 374 8.91 30.10 -1.72
CA PRO A 374 10.28 29.78 -2.12
C PRO A 374 10.72 28.34 -1.82
N GLN A 375 10.00 27.59 -0.97
CA GLN A 375 10.27 26.16 -0.74
C GLN A 375 10.04 25.30 -1.99
N LEU A 376 9.31 25.79 -3.00
CA LEU A 376 9.18 25.11 -4.30
C LEU A 376 10.55 24.88 -4.95
N PHE A 377 11.52 25.77 -4.73
CA PHE A 377 12.90 25.58 -5.19
C PHE A 377 13.60 24.46 -4.40
N ASN A 378 13.39 24.35 -3.08
CA ASN A 378 13.92 23.20 -2.31
C ASN A 378 13.34 21.86 -2.82
N ILE A 379 12.07 21.86 -3.28
CA ILE A 379 11.46 20.67 -3.88
C ILE A 379 12.17 20.32 -5.18
N LEU A 380 12.42 21.28 -6.07
CA LEU A 380 13.16 21.04 -7.32
C LEU A 380 14.58 20.53 -7.08
N MET A 381 15.27 21.07 -6.07
CA MET A 381 16.60 20.60 -5.67
C MET A 381 16.59 19.20 -5.04
N GLY A 382 15.42 18.70 -4.62
CA GLY A 382 15.28 17.36 -4.03
C GLY A 382 15.49 17.31 -2.52
N GLU A 383 15.60 18.45 -1.86
CA GLU A 383 15.71 18.58 -0.41
C GLU A 383 14.35 18.42 0.28
N MET A 384 13.28 18.81 -0.42
CA MET A 384 11.90 18.72 0.02
C MET A 384 11.01 18.00 -1.00
N SER A 385 9.78 17.77 -0.62
CA SER A 385 8.69 17.20 -1.41
C SER A 385 7.45 18.11 -1.29
N LEU A 386 6.51 18.02 -2.24
CA LEU A 386 5.21 18.69 -2.11
C LEU A 386 4.46 18.21 -0.88
N VAL A 387 4.43 16.88 -0.66
CA VAL A 387 3.74 16.24 0.45
C VAL A 387 4.71 15.40 1.26
N GLY A 388 4.76 15.62 2.58
CA GLY A 388 5.62 14.91 3.49
C GLY A 388 5.51 15.44 4.94
N PRO A 389 6.22 14.84 5.90
CA PRO A 389 6.34 15.35 7.26
C PRO A 389 6.92 16.76 7.28
N ARG A 390 6.44 17.62 8.19
CA ARG A 390 6.99 18.96 8.31
C ARG A 390 8.43 18.93 8.83
N PRO A 391 9.40 19.65 8.20
CA PRO A 391 10.79 19.69 8.65
C PRO A 391 10.93 20.48 9.94
N GLU A 392 11.73 19.96 10.89
CA GLU A 392 12.03 20.61 12.16
C GLU A 392 13.47 21.14 12.22
N ARG A 393 13.75 22.08 13.11
CA ARG A 393 15.10 22.60 13.36
C ARG A 393 15.97 21.53 14.04
N PRO A 394 17.30 21.49 13.80
CA PRO A 394 18.19 20.49 14.42
C PRO A 394 18.04 20.41 15.95
N GLN A 395 18.03 21.52 16.64
CA GLN A 395 17.87 21.61 18.11
C GLN A 395 16.58 20.93 18.63
N TRP A 396 15.47 21.02 17.87
CA TRP A 396 14.22 20.39 18.25
C TRP A 396 14.21 18.89 17.93
N VAL A 397 14.90 18.49 16.86
CA VAL A 397 15.10 17.07 16.55
C VAL A 397 15.86 16.39 17.66
N ASP A 398 16.94 17.01 18.16
CA ASP A 398 17.75 16.50 19.27
C ASP A 398 16.96 16.33 20.56
N LYS A 399 16.07 17.28 20.86
CA LYS A 399 15.16 17.16 22.00
C LYS A 399 14.12 16.06 21.82
N TYR A 400 13.40 16.06 20.69
CA TYR A 400 12.26 15.18 20.51
C TYR A 400 12.64 13.72 20.24
N LYS A 401 13.85 13.44 19.73
CA LYS A 401 14.30 12.05 19.54
C LYS A 401 14.37 11.27 20.86
N GLU A 402 14.67 11.96 21.98
CA GLU A 402 14.76 11.35 23.31
C GLU A 402 13.37 11.26 23.99
N GLU A 403 12.50 12.24 23.73
CA GLU A 403 11.19 12.34 24.41
C GLU A 403 10.08 11.53 23.72
N ILE A 404 10.18 11.32 22.39
CA ILE A 404 9.11 10.72 21.60
C ILE A 404 9.60 9.45 20.90
N PRO A 405 9.09 8.29 21.30
CA PRO A 405 9.44 7.04 20.63
C PRO A 405 9.15 7.11 19.12
N ARG A 406 10.06 6.58 18.32
CA ARG A 406 9.94 6.52 16.86
C ARG A 406 9.98 7.88 16.14
N TYR A 407 10.33 8.97 16.82
CA TYR A 407 10.42 10.29 16.21
C TYR A 407 11.30 10.32 14.95
N MET A 408 12.46 9.67 14.98
CA MET A 408 13.46 9.69 13.90
C MET A 408 12.99 9.05 12.58
N ILE A 409 11.91 8.27 12.62
CA ILE A 409 11.36 7.62 11.44
C ILE A 409 10.85 8.63 10.41
N LYS A 410 10.40 9.80 10.85
CA LYS A 410 9.95 10.87 9.95
C LYS A 410 11.03 11.31 8.94
N HIS A 411 12.31 11.06 9.23
CA HIS A 411 13.42 11.40 8.36
C HIS A 411 13.78 10.29 7.35
N GLN A 412 13.00 9.21 7.29
CA GLN A 412 13.11 8.19 6.24
C GLN A 412 12.47 8.62 4.90
N VAL A 413 11.74 9.73 4.91
CA VAL A 413 11.16 10.35 3.71
C VAL A 413 11.52 11.83 3.64
N ARG A 414 11.40 12.42 2.44
CA ARG A 414 11.63 13.87 2.29
C ARG A 414 10.58 14.66 3.04
N PRO A 415 10.97 15.75 3.74
CA PRO A 415 10.02 16.65 4.37
C PRO A 415 9.15 17.34 3.31
N GLY A 416 7.90 17.64 3.68
CA GLY A 416 6.91 18.23 2.78
C GLY A 416 6.65 19.71 3.01
N LEU A 417 6.22 20.38 1.92
CA LEU A 417 5.60 21.71 1.99
C LEU A 417 4.25 21.61 2.72
N THR A 418 3.46 20.58 2.40
CA THR A 418 2.27 20.18 3.15
C THR A 418 2.39 18.73 3.62
N GLY A 419 1.48 18.26 4.48
CA GLY A 419 1.53 16.88 4.99
C GLY A 419 0.26 16.45 5.69
N TRP A 420 0.15 15.15 5.94
CA TRP A 420 -1.04 14.55 6.54
C TRP A 420 -1.36 15.13 7.92
N ALA A 421 -0.35 15.36 8.74
CA ALA A 421 -0.52 16.02 10.04
C ALA A 421 -1.07 17.47 9.86
N GLN A 422 -0.52 18.23 8.91
CA GLN A 422 -0.90 19.62 8.68
C GLN A 422 -2.37 19.76 8.23
N VAL A 423 -2.83 18.95 7.26
CA VAL A 423 -4.21 19.00 6.77
C VAL A 423 -5.23 18.47 7.78
N ASN A 424 -4.78 17.74 8.80
CA ASN A 424 -5.61 17.32 9.94
C ASN A 424 -5.52 18.24 11.16
N GLY A 425 -4.92 19.43 11.02
CA GLY A 425 -4.93 20.48 12.05
C GLY A 425 -3.73 20.46 13.01
N TYR A 426 -2.77 19.56 12.83
CA TYR A 426 -1.57 19.49 13.66
C TYR A 426 -0.43 20.34 13.07
N ARG A 427 -0.70 21.66 12.92
CA ARG A 427 0.26 22.68 12.49
C ARG A 427 0.43 23.72 13.61
N GLY A 428 1.66 24.26 13.79
CA GLY A 428 1.94 25.30 14.79
C GLY A 428 2.01 24.74 16.22
N ASP A 429 1.44 25.45 17.19
CA ASP A 429 1.44 25.08 18.61
C ASP A 429 0.38 24.02 18.91
N THR A 430 0.68 22.79 18.54
CA THR A 430 -0.18 21.62 18.72
C THR A 430 0.61 20.45 19.27
N SER A 431 -0.08 19.41 19.78
CA SER A 431 0.58 18.21 20.31
C SER A 431 1.56 17.60 19.33
N ILE A 432 2.85 17.65 19.64
CA ILE A 432 3.94 17.07 18.84
C ILE A 432 3.76 15.54 18.73
N ARG A 433 3.37 14.88 19.82
CA ARG A 433 3.14 13.44 19.83
C ARG A 433 2.07 13.03 18.81
N LYS A 434 0.93 13.72 18.79
CA LYS A 434 -0.11 13.45 17.76
C LYS A 434 0.38 13.80 16.35
N ARG A 435 1.15 14.88 16.18
CA ARG A 435 1.76 15.21 14.87
C ARG A 435 2.60 14.05 14.36
N ILE A 436 3.45 13.48 15.22
CA ILE A 436 4.30 12.33 14.85
C ILE A 436 3.47 11.10 14.50
N GLU A 437 2.37 10.81 15.21
CA GLU A 437 1.45 9.71 14.86
C GLU A 437 0.90 9.86 13.42
N TYR A 438 0.48 11.09 13.04
CA TYR A 438 -0.01 11.37 11.69
C TYR A 438 1.11 11.32 10.64
N ASP A 439 2.30 11.79 10.97
CA ASP A 439 3.48 11.70 10.09
C ASP A 439 3.87 10.23 9.86
N LEU A 440 3.87 9.41 10.91
CA LEU A 440 4.11 7.95 10.80
C LEU A 440 3.05 7.26 9.96
N PHE A 441 1.78 7.59 10.16
CA PHE A 441 0.69 7.06 9.32
C PHE A 441 0.94 7.35 7.84
N TYR A 442 1.32 8.58 7.49
CA TYR A 442 1.66 8.95 6.12
C TYR A 442 2.81 8.10 5.56
N ILE A 443 3.89 7.96 6.34
CA ILE A 443 5.09 7.22 5.93
C ILE A 443 4.78 5.74 5.67
N GLU A 444 4.01 5.11 6.55
CA GLU A 444 3.68 3.69 6.49
C GLU A 444 2.59 3.37 5.46
N ASN A 445 1.73 4.32 5.13
CA ASN A 445 0.58 4.12 4.23
C ASN A 445 0.68 4.96 2.93
N TRP A 446 1.86 5.43 2.58
CA TRP A 446 2.04 6.25 1.40
C TRP A 446 1.47 5.58 0.14
N SER A 447 0.77 6.36 -0.64
CA SER A 447 0.33 6.05 -2.00
C SER A 447 0.18 7.35 -2.78
N LEU A 448 0.28 7.29 -4.11
CA LEU A 448 0.06 8.45 -4.97
C LEU A 448 -1.32 9.08 -4.73
N ALA A 449 -2.34 8.26 -4.53
CA ALA A 449 -3.69 8.71 -4.21
C ALA A 449 -3.77 9.46 -2.87
N LEU A 450 -2.97 9.07 -1.87
CA LEU A 450 -2.89 9.78 -0.59
C LEU A 450 -2.25 11.16 -0.77
N ASP A 451 -1.20 11.27 -1.57
CA ASP A 451 -0.57 12.56 -1.89
C ASP A 451 -1.55 13.50 -2.59
N ILE A 452 -2.24 13.01 -3.62
CA ILE A 452 -3.26 13.78 -4.33
C ILE A 452 -4.35 14.25 -3.35
N LYS A 453 -4.85 13.35 -2.48
CA LYS A 453 -5.82 13.70 -1.45
C LYS A 453 -5.33 14.81 -0.53
N ILE A 454 -4.07 14.73 -0.07
CA ILE A 454 -3.46 15.74 0.81
C ILE A 454 -3.36 17.09 0.09
N LEU A 455 -2.94 17.10 -1.18
CA LEU A 455 -2.88 18.33 -1.99
C LEU A 455 -4.26 18.98 -2.14
N PHE A 456 -5.30 18.21 -2.46
CA PHE A 456 -6.68 18.70 -2.49
C PHE A 456 -7.09 19.26 -1.13
N MET A 457 -6.88 18.54 -0.05
CA MET A 457 -7.21 19.00 1.30
C MET A 457 -6.45 20.28 1.67
N THR A 458 -5.21 20.45 1.19
CA THR A 458 -4.40 21.67 1.44
C THR A 458 -5.04 22.89 0.78
N ILE A 459 -5.51 22.76 -0.47
CA ILE A 459 -6.19 23.83 -1.18
C ILE A 459 -7.48 24.24 -0.45
N PHE A 460 -8.34 23.28 -0.10
CA PHE A 460 -9.63 23.57 0.52
C PHE A 460 -9.55 23.97 2.00
N LYS A 461 -8.67 23.34 2.78
CA LYS A 461 -8.51 23.64 4.22
C LYS A 461 -7.46 24.73 4.49
N GLY A 462 -6.53 24.97 3.57
CA GLY A 462 -5.51 26.02 3.69
C GLY A 462 -6.13 27.42 3.84
N PHE A 463 -7.28 27.65 3.21
CA PHE A 463 -8.04 28.91 3.32
C PHE A 463 -8.84 29.04 4.64
N VAL A 464 -9.03 27.97 5.40
CA VAL A 464 -9.91 27.93 6.59
C VAL A 464 -9.15 27.66 7.89
N ASN A 465 -7.81 27.55 7.86
CA ASN A 465 -7.03 27.18 9.06
C ASN A 465 -7.01 28.29 10.10
N LYS A 466 -7.78 28.10 11.21
CA LYS A 466 -7.79 28.95 12.40
C LYS A 466 -6.43 28.99 13.17
N ASN A 467 -5.50 28.12 12.85
CA ASN A 467 -4.19 27.95 13.54
C ASN A 467 -2.99 28.42 12.70
N ALA A 468 -3.19 29.16 11.59
CA ALA A 468 -2.11 29.88 10.92
C ALA A 468 -1.86 31.20 11.67
N TYR A 469 -0.69 31.33 12.31
CA TYR A 469 -0.28 32.56 12.99
C TYR A 469 0.25 33.59 12.00
#